data_275fb4f50fcb7f99c5c6052de2a72386
#
_entry.id   275fb4f50fcb7f99c5c6052de2a72386
#
_cell.length_a   1.000
_cell.length_b   1.000
_cell.length_c   1.000
_cell.angle_alpha   90.00
_cell.angle_beta   90.00
_cell.angle_gamma   90.00
#
_symmetry.space_group_name_H-M   'P 1'
#
loop_
_entity.id
_entity.type
_entity.pdbx_description
1 polymer ?
#
loop_
_entity_poly.entity_id
_entity_poly.type
_entity_poly.pdbx_seq_one_letter_code
_entity_poly.pdbx_strand_id
1 'polypeptide(L)' 'MLTDQQKQKFELTRQMAKEELESLDKEISAELARVKDKLLEFQQSKKAVKQIYDGACARMGVKSNLEMTDVRLSDLVK' A
#
# COMPACT_ATOMS: atom_id res chain seq x y z
N MET A 1 -44.27 -13.08 -9.33
CA MET A 1 -43.38 -13.20 -10.50
C MET A 1 -42.98 -11.82 -11.02
N LEU A 2 -41.72 -11.66 -11.36
CA LEU A 2 -41.23 -10.42 -11.96
C LEU A 2 -41.64 -10.32 -13.42
N THR A 3 -42.03 -9.13 -13.87
CA THR A 3 -42.27 -8.86 -15.27
C THR A 3 -40.93 -8.80 -16.04
N ASP A 4 -40.97 -8.92 -17.35
CA ASP A 4 -39.74 -8.84 -18.18
C ASP A 4 -39.07 -7.48 -18.03
N GLN A 5 -39.83 -6.40 -17.90
CA GLN A 5 -39.29 -5.07 -17.67
C GLN A 5 -38.59 -4.96 -16.31
N GLN A 6 -39.14 -5.57 -15.28
CA GLN A 6 -38.52 -5.61 -13.94
C GLN A 6 -37.23 -6.41 -13.97
N LYS A 7 -37.23 -7.56 -14.66
CA LYS A 7 -36.02 -8.38 -14.83
C LYS A 7 -34.90 -7.63 -15.55
N GLN A 8 -35.25 -6.85 -16.59
CA GLN A 8 -34.29 -6.04 -17.33
C GLN A 8 -33.67 -4.96 -16.45
N LYS A 9 -34.48 -4.32 -15.61
CA LYS A 9 -33.99 -3.29 -14.68
C LYS A 9 -33.03 -3.90 -13.66
N PHE A 10 -33.37 -5.06 -13.09
CA PHE A 10 -32.51 -5.74 -12.13
C PHE A 10 -31.21 -6.23 -12.79
N GLU A 11 -31.29 -6.72 -14.03
CA GLU A 11 -30.11 -7.15 -14.77
C GLU A 11 -29.18 -5.97 -15.07
N LEU A 12 -29.74 -4.81 -15.43
CA LEU A 12 -28.95 -3.61 -15.64
C LEU A 12 -28.26 -3.19 -14.33
N THR A 13 -28.98 -3.17 -13.24
CA THR A 13 -28.43 -2.84 -11.91
C THR A 13 -27.32 -3.81 -11.53
N ARG A 14 -27.51 -5.09 -11.77
CA ARG A 14 -26.50 -6.14 -11.51
C ARG A 14 -25.24 -5.88 -12.32
N GLN A 15 -25.39 -5.56 -13.59
CA GLN A 15 -24.26 -5.31 -14.49
C GLN A 15 -23.49 -4.05 -14.06
N MET A 16 -24.20 -2.98 -13.71
CA MET A 16 -23.60 -1.74 -13.24
C MET A 16 -22.83 -1.95 -11.93
N ALA A 17 -23.41 -2.71 -11.01
CA ALA A 17 -22.75 -3.03 -9.75
C ALA A 17 -21.49 -3.86 -9.96
N LYS A 18 -21.52 -4.81 -10.88
CA LYS A 18 -20.36 -5.61 -11.24
C LYS A 18 -19.23 -4.76 -11.81
N GLU A 19 -19.56 -3.86 -12.72
CA GLU A 19 -18.58 -2.95 -13.34
C GLU A 19 -17.98 -2.02 -12.28
N GLU A 20 -18.78 -1.53 -11.36
CA GLU A 20 -18.29 -0.68 -10.28
C GLU A 20 -17.37 -1.44 -9.34
N LEU A 21 -17.68 -2.68 -9.00
CA LEU A 21 -16.79 -3.53 -8.19
C LEU A 21 -15.45 -3.75 -8.90
N GLU A 22 -15.45 -4.04 -10.18
CA GLU A 22 -14.24 -4.23 -10.96
C GLU A 22 -13.40 -2.94 -11.01
N SER A 23 -14.05 -1.80 -11.14
CA SER A 23 -13.39 -0.50 -11.14
C SER A 23 -12.73 -0.22 -9.78
N LEU A 24 -13.44 -0.49 -8.68
CA LEU A 24 -12.91 -0.32 -7.32
C LEU A 24 -11.73 -1.26 -7.07
N ASP A 25 -11.80 -2.50 -7.53
CA ASP A 25 -10.70 -3.45 -7.41
C ASP A 25 -9.43 -2.93 -8.11
N LYS A 26 -9.59 -2.33 -9.29
CA LYS A 26 -8.47 -1.71 -10.01
C LYS A 26 -7.89 -0.53 -9.25
N GLU A 27 -8.75 0.31 -8.66
CA GLU A 27 -8.30 1.45 -7.86
C GLU A 27 -7.53 0.99 -6.61
N ILE A 28 -8.02 -0.05 -5.94
CA ILE A 28 -7.34 -0.63 -4.79
C ILE A 28 -5.96 -1.13 -5.19
N SER A 29 -5.84 -1.86 -6.30
CA SER A 29 -4.57 -2.37 -6.79
C SER A 29 -3.59 -1.25 -7.10
N ALA A 30 -4.07 -0.16 -7.73
CA ALA A 30 -3.24 0.99 -8.06
C ALA A 30 -2.74 1.70 -6.80
N GLU A 31 -3.60 1.87 -5.80
CA GLU A 31 -3.21 2.50 -4.53
C GLU A 31 -2.21 1.65 -3.76
N LEU A 32 -2.40 0.33 -3.73
CA LEU A 32 -1.45 -0.59 -3.09
C LEU A 32 -0.06 -0.49 -3.75
N ALA A 33 0.00 -0.39 -5.08
CA ALA A 33 1.25 -0.22 -5.80
C ALA A 33 1.95 1.08 -5.42
N ARG A 34 1.20 2.20 -5.31
CA ARG A 34 1.76 3.49 -4.89
C ARG A 34 2.31 3.46 -3.48
N VAL A 35 1.56 2.85 -2.56
CA VAL A 35 2.00 2.72 -1.16
C VAL A 35 3.27 1.89 -1.09
N LYS A 36 3.34 0.79 -1.85
CA LYS A 36 4.53 -0.05 -1.91
C LYS A 36 5.75 0.73 -2.36
N ASP A 37 5.62 1.52 -3.43
CA ASP A 37 6.72 2.32 -3.95
C ASP A 37 7.19 3.37 -2.93
N LYS A 38 6.24 4.04 -2.27
CA LYS A 38 6.58 5.01 -1.22
C LYS A 38 7.29 4.38 -0.04
N LEU A 39 6.85 3.20 0.38
CA LEU A 39 7.50 2.48 1.48
C LEU A 39 8.93 2.11 1.13
N LEU A 40 9.18 1.69 -0.11
CA LEU A 40 10.53 1.40 -0.58
C LEU A 40 11.42 2.65 -0.55
N GLU A 41 10.90 3.79 -1.00
CA GLU A 41 11.61 5.07 -0.94
C GLU A 41 11.96 5.45 0.50
N PHE A 42 11.00 5.34 1.42
CA PHE A 42 11.22 5.65 2.83
C PHE A 42 12.24 4.71 3.45
N GLN A 43 12.22 3.43 3.12
CA GLN A 43 13.21 2.47 3.62
C GLN A 43 14.62 2.81 3.14
N GLN A 44 14.77 3.23 1.89
CA GLN A 44 16.04 3.68 1.35
C GLN A 44 16.53 4.92 2.07
N SER A 45 15.65 5.88 2.33
CA SER A 45 15.96 7.08 3.09
C SER A 45 16.38 6.76 4.53
N LYS A 46 15.71 5.82 5.18
CA LYS A 46 16.07 5.36 6.51
C LYS A 46 17.47 4.77 6.55
N LYS A 47 17.81 3.95 5.56
CA LYS A 47 19.15 3.36 5.47
C LYS A 47 20.23 4.43 5.31
N ALA A 48 19.97 5.42 4.46
CA ALA A 48 20.91 6.52 4.26
C ALA A 48 21.13 7.31 5.54
N VAL A 49 20.06 7.64 6.27
CA VAL A 49 20.14 8.37 7.54
C VAL A 49 20.86 7.54 8.60
N LYS A 50 20.58 6.24 8.65
CA LYS A 50 21.27 5.35 9.59
C LYS A 50 22.77 5.30 9.32
N GLN A 51 23.18 5.27 8.06
CA GLN A 51 24.60 5.31 7.69
C GLN A 51 25.26 6.59 8.16
N ILE A 52 24.57 7.72 8.05
CA ILE A 52 25.08 9.02 8.55
C ILE A 52 25.24 8.97 10.07
N TYR A 53 24.26 8.42 10.77
CA TYR A 53 24.30 8.26 12.24
C TYR A 53 25.46 7.36 12.64
N ASP A 54 25.58 6.19 12.02
CA ASP A 54 26.66 5.23 12.31
C ASP A 54 28.03 5.84 12.04
N GLY A 55 28.16 6.60 10.95
CA GLY A 55 29.40 7.31 10.61
C GLY A 55 29.75 8.37 11.66
N ALA A 56 28.78 9.12 12.15
CA ALA A 56 29.00 10.10 13.20
C ALA A 56 29.43 9.44 14.51
N CYS A 57 28.80 8.32 14.87
CA CYS A 57 29.18 7.54 16.04
C CYS A 57 30.63 7.04 15.93
N ALA A 58 31.02 6.54 14.77
CA ALA A 58 32.38 6.06 14.53
C ALA A 58 33.40 7.18 14.68
N ARG A 59 33.10 8.38 14.18
CA ARG A 59 33.98 9.54 14.33
C ARG A 59 34.13 10.00 15.77
N MET A 60 33.06 9.85 16.57
CA MET A 60 33.08 10.19 17.98
C MET A 60 33.66 9.08 18.85
N GLY A 61 33.92 7.91 18.29
CA GLY A 61 34.39 6.75 19.05
C GLY A 61 33.36 6.13 19.94
N VAL A 62 32.06 6.38 19.67
CA VAL A 62 30.96 5.77 20.42
C VAL A 62 30.29 4.68 19.59
N LYS A 63 29.65 3.74 20.30
CA LYS A 63 28.99 2.61 19.66
C LYS A 63 27.59 3.03 19.22
N SER A 64 27.23 2.70 17.96
CA SER A 64 25.89 2.92 17.49
C SER A 64 24.93 1.92 18.13
N ASN A 65 23.83 2.43 18.69
CA ASN A 65 22.78 1.63 19.30
C ASN A 65 21.42 1.84 18.64
N LEU A 66 21.41 2.43 17.45
CA LEU A 66 20.20 2.71 16.72
C LEU A 66 19.76 1.48 15.91
N GLU A 67 18.57 0.99 16.21
CA GLU A 67 17.98 -0.14 15.49
C GLU A 67 17.03 0.35 14.41
N MET A 68 17.07 -0.34 13.26
CA MET A 68 16.10 -0.09 12.18
C MET A 68 15.02 -1.15 12.21
N THR A 69 13.76 -0.68 12.20
CA THR A 69 12.59 -1.54 12.05
C THR A 69 12.08 -1.42 10.63
N ASP A 70 11.99 -2.55 9.93
CA ASP A 70 11.45 -2.58 8.58
C ASP A 70 9.93 -2.66 8.63
N VAL A 71 9.27 -1.83 7.83
CA VAL A 71 7.82 -1.88 7.67
C VAL A 71 7.51 -2.95 6.62
N ARG A 72 6.68 -3.92 7.00
CA ARG A 72 6.25 -4.98 6.09
C ARG A 72 4.89 -4.63 5.50
N LEU A 73 4.75 -4.84 4.20
CA LEU A 73 3.46 -4.64 3.52
C LEU A 73 2.36 -5.50 4.13
N SER A 74 2.70 -6.71 4.60
CA SER A 74 1.75 -7.60 5.26
C SER A 74 1.14 -7.00 6.53
N ASP A 75 1.83 -6.08 7.19
CA ASP A 75 1.32 -5.40 8.39
C ASP A 75 0.28 -4.34 8.05
N LEU A 76 0.25 -3.87 6.81
CA LEU A 76 -0.68 -2.84 6.33
C LEU A 76 -1.94 -3.43 5.69
N VAL A 77 -1.91 -4.68 5.28
CA VAL A 77 -2.97 -5.32 4.49
C VAL A 77 -3.67 -6.42 5.30
N LYS A 78 -3.99 -6.13 6.52
CA LYS A 78 -4.75 -7.07 7.37
C LYS A 78 -6.24 -6.82 7.28
#